data_9be89f3042100c618b9921717959f28f
#
_entry.id   9be89f3042100c618b9921717959f28f
#
_cell.length_a   1.000
_cell.length_b   1.000
_cell.length_c   1.000
_cell.angle_alpha   90.00
_cell.angle_beta   90.00
_cell.angle_gamma   90.00
#
_symmetry.space_group_name_H-M   'P 1'
#
loop_
_entity.id
_entity.type
_entity.pdbx_description
1 polymer ?
#
loop_
_entity_poly.entity_id
_entity_poly.type
_entity_poly.pdbx_seq_one_letter_code
_entity_poly.pdbx_strand_id
1 'polypeptide(L)'
;MRSYVSKLFACLVLTLLCTAILPSAVQARPVIKFQIEHVYMRHAGEVEVVGYFRNSGDQGAYVKWMDIDLTLIADNGQRMWADTGIRHYVKDIYVPAHQYVAYTCYIQNPGIPEYHGKYRYRWHSKTHWEKAAG
;
A
#
# COMPACT_ATOMS: atom_id res chain seq x y z
N MET A 1 -25.86 56.13 -13.66
CA MET A 1 -25.71 55.02 -14.64
C MET A 1 -24.40 54.25 -14.49
N ARG A 2 -23.29 54.88 -14.19
CA ARG A 2 -21.98 54.17 -14.03
C ARG A 2 -21.91 53.21 -12.82
N SER A 3 -22.67 53.45 -11.73
CA SER A 3 -22.63 52.62 -10.53
C SER A 3 -23.34 51.28 -10.66
N TYR A 4 -24.31 51.16 -11.56
CA TYR A 4 -25.04 49.92 -11.77
C TYR A 4 -24.27 48.89 -12.61
N VAL A 5 -23.52 49.37 -13.59
CA VAL A 5 -22.68 48.50 -14.45
C VAL A 5 -21.51 47.91 -13.66
N SER A 6 -20.91 48.66 -12.76
CA SER A 6 -19.81 48.16 -11.93
C SER A 6 -20.28 47.17 -10.88
N LYS A 7 -21.49 47.31 -10.34
CA LYS A 7 -22.10 46.34 -9.41
C LYS A 7 -22.48 45.03 -10.11
N LEU A 8 -23.02 45.12 -11.32
CA LEU A 8 -23.34 43.95 -12.13
C LEU A 8 -22.08 43.17 -12.54
N PHE A 9 -21.02 43.89 -12.88
CA PHE A 9 -19.74 43.27 -13.25
C PHE A 9 -19.08 42.58 -12.04
N ALA A 10 -19.14 43.18 -10.86
CA ALA A 10 -18.61 42.61 -9.63
C ALA A 10 -19.37 41.30 -9.24
N CYS A 11 -20.70 41.29 -9.40
CA CYS A 11 -21.49 40.08 -9.14
C CYS A 11 -21.19 38.97 -10.13
N LEU A 12 -20.93 39.27 -11.40
CA LEU A 12 -20.59 38.29 -12.41
C LEU A 12 -19.21 37.66 -12.16
N VAL A 13 -18.24 38.45 -11.77
CA VAL A 13 -16.87 37.97 -11.42
C VAL A 13 -16.92 37.11 -10.16
N LEU A 14 -17.75 37.45 -9.18
CA LEU A 14 -17.88 36.68 -7.94
C LEU A 14 -18.54 35.30 -8.24
N THR A 15 -19.51 35.25 -9.12
CA THR A 15 -20.16 33.97 -9.52
C THR A 15 -19.21 33.08 -10.29
N LEU A 16 -18.34 33.61 -11.14
CA LEU A 16 -17.31 32.87 -11.85
C LEU A 16 -16.21 32.34 -10.91
N LEU A 17 -15.82 33.10 -9.89
CA LEU A 17 -14.87 32.64 -8.86
C LEU A 17 -15.45 31.52 -8.00
N CYS A 18 -16.72 31.55 -7.66
CA CYS A 18 -17.40 30.48 -6.91
C CYS A 18 -17.46 29.17 -7.70
N THR A 19 -17.66 29.21 -9.02
CA THR A 19 -17.67 28.00 -9.88
C THR A 19 -16.27 27.43 -10.09
N ALA A 20 -15.21 28.26 -10.02
CA ALA A 20 -13.82 27.79 -10.12
C ALA A 20 -13.29 27.16 -8.83
N ILE A 21 -13.93 27.40 -7.68
CA ILE A 21 -13.53 26.88 -6.36
C ILE A 21 -14.27 25.58 -6.02
N LEU A 22 -15.25 25.14 -6.81
CA LEU A 22 -15.87 23.83 -6.62
C LEU A 22 -14.79 22.75 -6.85
N PRO A 23 -14.40 21.99 -5.81
CA PRO A 23 -13.43 20.94 -6.00
C PRO A 23 -13.97 19.95 -7.04
N SER A 24 -13.16 19.65 -8.06
CA SER A 24 -13.44 18.52 -8.93
C SER A 24 -13.69 17.32 -8.02
N ALA A 25 -14.82 16.65 -8.19
CA ALA A 25 -15.17 15.48 -7.41
C ALA A 25 -13.99 14.48 -7.47
N VAL A 26 -13.27 14.32 -6.36
CA VAL A 26 -12.22 13.32 -6.24
C VAL A 26 -12.92 11.97 -6.25
N GLN A 27 -12.66 11.16 -7.29
CA GLN A 27 -13.20 9.80 -7.34
C GLN A 27 -12.67 9.01 -6.14
N ALA A 28 -13.59 8.39 -5.41
CA ALA A 28 -13.24 7.42 -4.38
C ALA A 28 -12.36 6.31 -4.97
N ARG A 29 -11.26 6.02 -4.33
CA ARG A 29 -10.37 4.95 -4.78
C ARG A 29 -9.72 4.26 -3.58
N PRO A 30 -9.44 2.96 -3.70
CA PRO A 30 -8.62 2.27 -2.73
C PRO A 30 -7.15 2.64 -2.90
N VAL A 31 -6.43 2.68 -1.79
CA VAL A 31 -4.96 2.79 -1.76
C VAL A 31 -4.46 1.83 -0.71
N ILE A 32 -4.02 0.66 -1.14
CA ILE A 32 -3.64 -0.42 -0.22
C ILE A 32 -2.14 -0.66 -0.29
N LYS A 33 -1.50 -0.67 0.87
CA LYS A 33 -0.09 -1.01 1.04
C LYS A 33 0.04 -2.10 2.09
N PHE A 34 1.01 -2.99 1.89
CA PHE A 34 1.39 -3.95 2.90
C PHE A 34 2.47 -3.34 3.79
N GLN A 35 2.17 -3.25 5.09
CA GLN A 35 3.10 -2.78 6.12
C GLN A 35 3.65 -3.98 6.85
N ILE A 36 4.96 -4.15 6.80
CA ILE A 36 5.62 -5.25 7.48
C ILE A 36 5.88 -4.92 8.95
N GLU A 37 5.58 -5.84 9.84
CA GLU A 37 5.94 -5.75 11.26
C GLU A 37 7.23 -6.51 11.54
N HIS A 38 7.35 -7.74 11.01
CA HIS A 38 8.54 -8.56 11.21
C HIS A 38 8.67 -9.66 10.15
N VAL A 39 9.91 -10.05 9.89
CA VAL A 39 10.28 -11.24 9.10
C VAL A 39 10.98 -12.22 10.03
N TYR A 40 10.42 -13.41 10.17
CA TYR A 40 11.00 -14.46 11.00
C TYR A 40 11.68 -15.52 10.14
N MET A 41 12.95 -15.78 10.41
CA MET A 41 13.67 -16.91 9.85
C MET A 41 13.34 -18.16 10.68
N ARG A 42 12.38 -18.95 10.22
CA ARG A 42 11.87 -20.09 11.01
C ARG A 42 12.76 -21.33 10.89
N HIS A 43 13.13 -21.67 9.67
CA HIS A 43 13.99 -22.82 9.36
C HIS A 43 14.57 -22.64 7.95
N ALA A 44 15.48 -23.54 7.58
CA ALA A 44 16.05 -23.51 6.23
C ALA A 44 14.93 -23.59 5.17
N GLY A 45 15.01 -22.70 4.18
CA GLY A 45 14.07 -22.67 3.06
C GLY A 45 12.79 -21.88 3.30
N GLU A 46 12.57 -21.27 4.48
CA GLU A 46 11.32 -20.56 4.76
C GLU A 46 11.51 -19.34 5.66
N VAL A 47 10.82 -18.26 5.32
CA VAL A 47 10.61 -17.12 6.21
C VAL A 47 9.12 -16.87 6.39
N GLU A 48 8.76 -16.46 7.60
CA GLU A 48 7.42 -16.01 7.95
C GLU A 48 7.38 -14.49 7.96
N VAL A 49 6.48 -13.91 7.20
CA VAL A 49 6.31 -12.47 7.07
C VAL A 49 5.03 -12.06 7.76
N VAL A 50 5.14 -11.27 8.80
CA VAL A 50 4.00 -10.78 9.59
C VAL A 50 3.82 -9.29 9.32
N GLY A 51 2.60 -8.90 9.02
CA GLY A 51 2.27 -7.52 8.75
C GLY A 51 0.77 -7.29 8.62
N TYR A 52 0.41 -6.24 7.92
CA TYR A 52 -0.99 -5.91 7.66
C TYR A 52 -1.13 -5.13 6.36
N PHE A 53 -2.27 -5.31 5.71
CA PHE A 53 -2.70 -4.45 4.61
C PHE A 53 -3.40 -3.23 5.17
N ARG A 54 -2.94 -2.06 4.79
CA ARG A 54 -3.57 -0.80 5.17
C ARG A 54 -4.16 -0.12 3.94
N ASN A 55 -5.43 0.22 4.02
CA ASN A 55 -6.11 1.01 3.00
C ASN A 55 -6.25 2.46 3.49
N SER A 56 -5.47 3.36 2.90
CA SER A 56 -5.55 4.79 3.19
C SER A 56 -6.54 5.51 2.26
N GLY A 57 -7.12 4.80 1.31
CA GLY A 57 -8.13 5.33 0.42
C GLY A 57 -9.52 5.35 1.05
N ASP A 58 -10.46 5.91 0.34
CA ASP A 58 -11.86 6.09 0.77
C ASP A 58 -12.82 5.07 0.16
N GLN A 59 -12.30 4.02 -0.45
CA GLN A 59 -13.06 2.89 -0.98
C GLN A 59 -12.38 1.58 -0.60
N GLY A 60 -13.18 0.57 -0.21
CA GLY A 60 -12.70 -0.78 0.06
C GLY A 60 -12.30 -1.53 -1.21
N ALA A 61 -11.41 -2.50 -1.08
CA ALA A 61 -10.98 -3.34 -2.18
C ALA A 61 -10.52 -4.72 -1.71
N TYR A 62 -10.42 -5.64 -2.65
CA TYR A 62 -9.89 -6.99 -2.44
C TYR A 62 -8.44 -7.05 -2.89
N VAL A 63 -7.56 -7.46 -2.01
CA VAL A 63 -6.16 -7.73 -2.36
C VAL A 63 -6.06 -9.06 -3.10
N LYS A 64 -5.42 -9.05 -4.27
CA LYS A 64 -5.27 -10.23 -5.14
C LYS A 64 -3.89 -10.86 -5.03
N TRP A 65 -2.86 -10.06 -5.11
CA TRP A 65 -1.47 -10.52 -4.92
C TRP A 65 -0.59 -9.35 -4.51
N MET A 66 0.62 -9.65 -4.07
CA MET A 66 1.66 -8.66 -3.90
C MET A 66 2.96 -9.17 -4.49
N ASP A 67 3.74 -8.28 -5.08
CA ASP A 67 5.09 -8.54 -5.54
C ASP A 67 6.05 -8.06 -4.47
N ILE A 68 6.99 -8.91 -4.09
CA ILE A 68 7.84 -8.73 -2.90
C ILE A 68 9.30 -8.75 -3.32
N ASP A 69 10.06 -7.77 -2.81
CA ASP A 69 11.51 -7.78 -2.81
C ASP A 69 11.97 -7.94 -1.36
N LEU A 70 12.78 -8.95 -1.09
CA LEU A 70 13.26 -9.24 0.26
C LEU A 70 14.75 -9.54 0.25
N THR A 71 15.49 -8.90 1.15
CA THR A 71 16.89 -9.17 1.42
C THR A 71 17.08 -9.49 2.90
N LEU A 72 17.75 -10.59 3.20
CA LEU A 72 18.11 -11.01 4.56
C LEU A 72 19.58 -10.73 4.78
N ILE A 73 19.91 -10.05 5.90
CA ILE A 73 21.24 -9.57 6.21
C ILE A 73 21.64 -10.05 7.61
N ALA A 74 22.76 -10.74 7.70
CA ALA A 74 23.32 -11.19 8.97
C ALA A 74 23.82 -10.03 9.82
N ASP A 75 24.11 -10.27 11.08
CA ASP A 75 24.57 -9.27 12.04
C ASP A 75 25.89 -8.59 11.61
N ASN A 76 26.77 -9.33 10.93
CA ASN A 76 28.02 -8.79 10.37
C ASN A 76 27.84 -7.97 9.08
N GLY A 77 26.60 -7.75 8.63
CA GLY A 77 26.29 -7.01 7.41
C GLY A 77 26.33 -7.86 6.13
N GLN A 78 26.69 -9.14 6.22
CA GLN A 78 26.72 -10.03 5.07
C GLN A 78 25.30 -10.38 4.60
N ARG A 79 25.05 -10.26 3.31
CA ARG A 79 23.79 -10.68 2.71
C ARG A 79 23.72 -12.21 2.71
N MET A 80 22.70 -12.75 3.37
CA MET A 80 22.47 -14.19 3.44
C MET A 80 21.65 -14.70 2.27
N TRP A 81 20.67 -13.92 1.86
CA TRP A 81 19.76 -14.26 0.78
C TRP A 81 19.03 -13.02 0.30
N ALA A 82 18.72 -12.97 -0.98
CA ALA A 82 17.88 -11.93 -1.57
C ALA A 82 17.14 -12.46 -2.78
N ASP A 83 15.93 -11.99 -2.97
CA ASP A 83 15.15 -12.20 -4.18
C ASP A 83 14.25 -11.01 -4.46
N THR A 84 13.94 -10.80 -5.73
CA THR A 84 13.09 -9.70 -6.21
C THR A 84 11.93 -10.23 -7.04
N GLY A 85 10.82 -9.48 -7.03
CA GLY A 85 9.66 -9.82 -7.83
C GLY A 85 8.97 -11.13 -7.43
N ILE A 86 9.04 -11.48 -6.15
CA ILE A 86 8.37 -12.68 -5.63
C ILE A 86 6.88 -12.40 -5.60
N ARG A 87 6.11 -13.09 -6.43
CA ARG A 87 4.66 -12.94 -6.44
C ARG A 87 4.01 -13.86 -5.41
N HIS A 88 3.32 -13.23 -4.48
CA HIS A 88 2.52 -13.92 -3.47
C HIS A 88 1.04 -13.66 -3.71
N TYR A 89 0.28 -14.71 -3.99
CA TYR A 89 -1.16 -14.62 -4.19
C TYR A 89 -1.88 -14.59 -2.85
N VAL A 90 -2.77 -13.61 -2.73
CA VAL A 90 -3.59 -13.42 -1.54
C VAL A 90 -5.01 -13.88 -1.87
N LYS A 91 -5.64 -14.66 -1.00
CA LYS A 91 -6.99 -15.17 -1.22
C LYS A 91 -8.03 -14.09 -0.93
N ASP A 92 -8.18 -13.16 -1.85
CA ASP A 92 -9.26 -12.16 -1.87
C ASP A 92 -9.57 -11.54 -0.51
N ILE A 93 -8.56 -11.00 0.16
CA ILE A 93 -8.75 -10.32 1.43
C ILE A 93 -9.35 -8.94 1.18
N TYR A 94 -10.52 -8.69 1.75
CA TYR A 94 -11.18 -7.40 1.71
C TYR A 94 -10.59 -6.45 2.75
N VAL A 95 -10.14 -5.29 2.32
CA VAL A 95 -9.64 -4.23 3.19
C VAL A 95 -10.56 -3.02 3.07
N PRO A 96 -11.38 -2.74 4.11
CA PRO A 96 -12.27 -1.59 4.09
C PRO A 96 -11.52 -0.26 4.00
N ALA A 97 -12.21 0.78 3.53
CA ALA A 97 -11.67 2.13 3.47
C ALA A 97 -11.17 2.58 4.86
N HIS A 98 -9.99 3.21 4.91
CA HIS A 98 -9.38 3.76 6.13
C HIS A 98 -9.07 2.74 7.23
N GLN A 99 -9.06 1.44 6.88
CA GLN A 99 -8.82 0.37 7.83
C GLN A 99 -7.61 -0.47 7.45
N TYR A 100 -7.25 -1.38 8.32
CA TYR A 100 -6.19 -2.35 8.09
C TYR A 100 -6.67 -3.76 8.43
N VAL A 101 -6.04 -4.75 7.79
CA VAL A 101 -6.30 -6.17 8.01
C VAL A 101 -4.97 -6.87 8.21
N ALA A 102 -4.81 -7.54 9.35
CA ALA A 102 -3.61 -8.32 9.66
C ALA A 102 -3.45 -9.45 8.65
N TYR A 103 -2.21 -9.71 8.25
CA TYR A 103 -1.90 -10.76 7.30
C TYR A 103 -0.51 -11.34 7.55
N THR A 104 -0.42 -12.65 7.54
CA THR A 104 0.84 -13.39 7.66
C THR A 104 1.02 -14.25 6.41
N CYS A 105 2.19 -14.21 5.80
CA CYS A 105 2.52 -15.07 4.67
C CYS A 105 3.88 -15.74 4.86
N TYR A 106 4.13 -16.75 4.04
CA TYR A 106 5.35 -17.52 4.07
C TYR A 106 6.01 -17.46 2.70
N ILE A 107 7.31 -17.20 2.68
CA ILE A 107 8.13 -17.26 1.48
C ILE A 107 9.00 -18.48 1.58
N GLN A 108 8.84 -19.40 0.61
CA GLN A 108 9.59 -20.63 0.54
C GLN A 108 10.59 -20.54 -0.62
N ASN A 109 11.87 -20.73 -0.32
CA ASN A 109 12.93 -20.77 -1.32
C ASN A 109 14.10 -21.59 -0.75
N PRO A 110 14.59 -22.61 -1.48
CA PRO A 110 15.68 -23.45 -0.98
C PRO A 110 16.99 -22.70 -0.71
N GLY A 111 17.16 -21.50 -1.27
CA GLY A 111 18.31 -20.63 -0.99
C GLY A 111 18.28 -19.93 0.34
N ILE A 112 17.14 -19.93 1.05
CA ILE A 112 17.06 -19.31 2.38
C ILE A 112 17.79 -20.21 3.39
N PRO A 113 18.86 -19.70 4.07
CA PRO A 113 19.61 -20.51 5.00
C PRO A 113 18.88 -20.68 6.34
N GLU A 114 19.24 -21.72 7.08
CA GLU A 114 18.93 -21.77 8.50
C GLU A 114 19.87 -20.81 9.24
N TYR A 115 19.29 -19.94 10.07
CA TYR A 115 20.07 -18.93 10.78
C TYR A 115 19.41 -18.61 12.12
N HIS A 116 20.20 -18.65 13.20
CA HIS A 116 19.72 -18.43 14.56
C HIS A 116 20.30 -17.18 15.20
N GLY A 117 21.20 -16.46 14.52
CA GLY A 117 21.78 -15.21 15.01
C GLY A 117 20.87 -14.00 14.80
N LYS A 118 21.39 -12.84 15.16
CA LYS A 118 20.72 -11.57 14.88
C LYS A 118 20.80 -11.27 13.39
N TYR A 119 19.71 -10.74 12.83
CA TYR A 119 19.64 -10.40 11.43
C TYR A 119 18.79 -9.15 11.23
N ARG A 120 18.95 -8.57 10.04
CA ARG A 120 18.14 -7.47 9.53
C ARG A 120 17.54 -7.89 8.20
N TYR A 121 16.52 -7.17 7.77
CA TYR A 121 15.92 -7.38 6.46
C TYR A 121 15.64 -6.05 5.78
N ARG A 122 15.65 -6.06 4.45
CA ARG A 122 15.13 -4.99 3.61
C ARG A 122 13.92 -5.52 2.87
N TRP A 123 12.88 -4.73 2.86
CA TRP A 123 11.61 -5.11 2.29
C TRP A 123 11.09 -4.03 1.37
N HIS A 124 10.58 -4.43 0.22
CA HIS A 124 9.76 -3.62 -0.64
C HIS A 124 8.63 -4.47 -1.19
N SER A 125 7.42 -3.95 -1.22
CA SER A 125 6.28 -4.65 -1.79
C SER A 125 5.39 -3.72 -2.59
N LYS A 126 4.77 -4.29 -3.61
CA LYS A 126 3.73 -3.63 -4.40
C LYS A 126 2.49 -4.50 -4.34
N THR A 127 1.40 -3.95 -3.83
CA THR A 127 0.14 -4.64 -3.66
C THR A 127 -0.76 -4.41 -4.86
N HIS A 128 -1.35 -5.46 -5.38
CA HIS A 128 -2.36 -5.40 -6.43
C HIS A 128 -3.74 -5.72 -5.85
N TRP A 129 -4.70 -4.84 -6.14
CA TRP A 129 -6.07 -4.98 -5.64
C TRP A 129 -7.09 -4.72 -6.74
N GLU A 130 -8.30 -5.19 -6.49
CA GLU A 130 -9.47 -4.90 -7.30
C GLU A 130 -10.53 -4.20 -6.44
N LYS A 131 -11.17 -3.18 -7.02
CA LYS A 131 -12.24 -2.47 -6.35
C LYS A 131 -13.37 -3.43 -5.99
N ALA A 132 -13.92 -3.27 -4.78
CA ALA A 132 -15.17 -3.94 -4.46
C ALA A 132 -16.29 -3.42 -5.35
N ALA A 133 -17.08 -4.33 -5.89
CA ALA A 133 -18.27 -3.98 -6.66
C ALA A 133 -19.30 -3.34 -5.72
N GLY A 134 -19.77 -2.15 -6.09
CA GLY A 134 -20.77 -1.47 -5.27
C GLY A 134 -21.10 -0.12 -5.78
#